data_6a67769586db68ee4967dffebfa861ca
#
_entry.id   6a67769586db68ee4967dffebfa861ca
#
_cell.length_a   1.000
_cell.length_b   1.000
_cell.length_c   1.000
_cell.angle_alpha   90.00
_cell.angle_beta   90.00
_cell.angle_gamma   90.00
#
_symmetry.space_group_name_H-M   'P 1'
#
loop_
_entity.id
_entity.type
_entity.pdbx_description
1 polymer ?
#
loop_
_entity_poly.entity_id
_entity_poly.type
_entity_poly.pdbx_seq_one_letter_code
_entity_poly.pdbx_strand_id
1 'polypeptide(L)'
;MGLSSSAIRCWIVSESKAGTIAQCRGVAEKLGAATETRLVRRPDPAKTGLARRLDRRWTHVHNVHLNRIRPPWPDLAISCGRQAEPAVMAATRRSRGSIFTVHLQIPTVGFDRFDLCFVGRHDWRPEFDGRDDVLPMVGAPHRVDAALVAGHRAAAEQRFGALPGRRAAVMIGGPNPGYAFSPDRIDALVAQLRGLQAEGWSLLVTTSRRSDPSVLPRLQQALAGDRGFVWDRTGENPYFQYLAIADAVLVTVDSITMTCEAASTGTPVFSIPLDEKPGPYLEKFHRFHQDMQETLGVTRPFAGAIEPYAYAPLDEAGRIAGVIRDRLAADRRSRGS
;
A
#
# COMPACT_ATOMS: atom_id res chain seq x y z
N MET A 1 20.81 13.51 32.75
CA MET A 1 20.85 14.45 31.60
C MET A 1 20.40 13.72 30.37
N GLY A 2 19.10 13.85 30.01
CA GLY A 2 18.53 13.20 28.82
C GLY A 2 19.03 13.92 27.58
N LEU A 3 19.75 13.22 26.75
CA LEU A 3 20.02 13.65 25.36
C LEU A 3 18.67 13.85 24.67
N SER A 4 18.33 15.07 24.34
CA SER A 4 17.22 15.40 23.46
C SER A 4 17.48 14.66 22.15
N SER A 5 16.79 13.55 21.94
CA SER A 5 16.83 12.83 20.67
C SER A 5 16.21 13.75 19.63
N SER A 6 17.06 14.45 18.86
CA SER A 6 16.56 15.23 17.72
C SER A 6 15.80 14.28 16.81
N ALA A 7 14.57 14.65 16.43
CA ALA A 7 13.73 13.85 15.55
C ALA A 7 14.48 13.50 14.26
N ILE A 8 14.40 12.24 13.82
CA ILE A 8 15.01 11.78 12.57
C ILE A 8 14.42 12.60 11.41
N ARG A 9 15.26 13.30 10.66
CA ARG A 9 14.83 13.99 9.43
C ARG A 9 14.81 12.99 8.29
N CYS A 10 13.67 12.83 7.65
CA CYS A 10 13.47 11.83 6.62
C CYS A 10 12.97 12.44 5.30
N TRP A 11 13.64 12.14 4.20
CA TRP A 11 13.09 12.37 2.88
C TRP A 11 12.29 11.14 2.42
N ILE A 12 11.06 11.40 1.96
CA ILE A 12 10.26 10.43 1.22
C ILE A 12 10.45 10.73 -0.27
N VAL A 13 11.13 9.83 -0.99
CA VAL A 13 11.41 10.00 -2.42
C VAL A 13 10.55 9.02 -3.21
N SER A 14 9.56 9.53 -3.95
CA SER A 14 8.59 8.69 -4.64
C SER A 14 7.99 9.37 -5.86
N GLU A 15 7.44 8.57 -6.77
CA GLU A 15 6.54 9.04 -7.81
C GLU A 15 5.24 9.58 -7.17
N SER A 16 4.48 10.38 -7.94
CA SER A 16 3.16 10.91 -7.51
C SER A 16 2.04 9.85 -7.44
N LYS A 17 2.39 8.58 -7.23
CA LYS A 17 1.43 7.50 -7.01
C LYS A 17 1.09 7.39 -5.52
N ALA A 18 -0.20 7.46 -5.20
CA ALA A 18 -0.66 7.39 -3.81
C ALA A 18 -0.13 6.15 -3.07
N GLY A 19 -0.11 4.96 -3.71
CA GLY A 19 0.35 3.73 -3.10
C GLY A 19 1.84 3.74 -2.72
N THR A 20 2.73 4.25 -3.61
CA THR A 20 4.17 4.31 -3.31
C THR A 20 4.49 5.36 -2.25
N ILE A 21 3.78 6.49 -2.26
CA ILE A 21 3.91 7.52 -1.21
C ILE A 21 3.41 6.96 0.13
N ALA A 22 2.28 6.27 0.15
CA ALA A 22 1.70 5.69 1.36
C ALA A 22 2.63 4.66 2.01
N GLN A 23 3.33 3.84 1.21
CA GLN A 23 4.32 2.89 1.70
C GLN A 23 5.46 3.58 2.45
N CYS A 24 6.11 4.56 1.81
CA CYS A 24 7.20 5.30 2.45
C CYS A 24 6.74 6.07 3.68
N ARG A 25 5.55 6.70 3.59
CA ARG A 25 4.98 7.50 4.68
C ARG A 25 4.61 6.66 5.88
N GLY A 26 4.00 5.48 5.67
CA GLY A 26 3.67 4.57 6.76
C GLY A 26 4.88 4.19 7.59
N VAL A 27 5.99 3.84 6.96
CA VAL A 27 7.26 3.53 7.63
C VAL A 27 7.83 4.76 8.35
N ALA A 28 7.84 5.92 7.71
CA ALA A 28 8.38 7.14 8.30
C ALA A 28 7.58 7.63 9.51
N GLU A 29 6.26 7.49 9.48
CA GLU A 29 5.36 7.81 10.63
C GLU A 29 5.62 6.87 11.82
N LYS A 30 5.80 5.57 11.58
CA LYS A 30 6.17 4.59 12.63
C LYS A 30 7.57 4.83 13.21
N LEU A 31 8.47 5.47 12.47
CA LEU A 31 9.76 5.94 12.98
C LEU A 31 9.64 7.20 13.87
N GLY A 32 8.53 7.92 13.83
CA GLY A 32 8.40 9.25 14.41
C GLY A 32 9.26 10.29 13.68
N ALA A 33 9.53 10.10 12.40
CA ALA A 33 10.44 10.94 11.64
C ALA A 33 9.77 12.25 11.17
N ALA A 34 10.50 13.35 11.20
CA ALA A 34 10.12 14.59 10.54
C ALA A 34 10.31 14.44 9.02
N THR A 35 9.21 14.40 8.27
CA THR A 35 9.23 14.02 6.86
C THR A 35 9.18 15.21 5.91
N GLU A 36 9.95 15.12 4.81
CA GLU A 36 9.81 15.97 3.63
C GLU A 36 9.63 15.11 2.39
N THR A 37 8.53 15.31 1.63
CA THR A 37 8.26 14.52 0.43
C THR A 37 8.91 15.15 -0.81
N ARG A 38 9.74 14.37 -1.50
CA ARG A 38 10.40 14.69 -2.77
C ARG A 38 9.75 13.91 -3.90
N LEU A 39 8.80 14.52 -4.58
CA LEU A 39 8.13 13.87 -5.71
C LEU A 39 9.02 13.87 -6.95
N VAL A 40 9.21 12.70 -7.54
CA VAL A 40 9.93 12.53 -8.81
C VAL A 40 8.95 12.40 -9.98
N ARG A 41 9.37 12.91 -11.13
CA ARG A 41 8.61 12.81 -12.38
C ARG A 41 8.71 11.42 -12.99
N ARG A 42 7.67 11.04 -13.72
CA ARG A 42 7.68 9.88 -14.62
C ARG A 42 7.76 10.36 -16.06
N PRO A 43 8.46 9.62 -16.95
CA PRO A 43 8.31 9.83 -18.38
C PRO A 43 6.85 9.64 -18.80
N ASP A 44 6.41 10.45 -19.75
CA ASP A 44 5.06 10.36 -20.30
C ASP A 44 4.89 9.03 -21.07
N PRO A 45 3.98 8.15 -20.66
CA PRO A 45 3.78 6.87 -21.33
C PRO A 45 3.22 6.99 -22.76
N ALA A 46 2.53 8.09 -23.05
CA ALA A 46 1.95 8.33 -24.40
C ALA A 46 3.00 8.69 -25.46
N LYS A 47 4.20 9.13 -25.05
CA LYS A 47 5.28 9.46 -25.97
C LYS A 47 5.95 8.21 -26.53
N THR A 48 6.27 8.24 -27.82
CA THR A 48 6.93 7.15 -28.56
C THR A 48 8.20 7.63 -29.28
N GLY A 49 9.03 6.72 -29.77
CA GLY A 49 10.20 7.03 -30.59
C GLY A 49 11.16 8.04 -29.95
N LEU A 50 11.60 9.04 -30.75
CA LEU A 50 12.53 10.08 -30.31
C LEU A 50 11.95 10.94 -29.18
N ALA A 51 10.66 11.27 -29.24
CA ALA A 51 9.98 12.06 -28.21
C ALA A 51 10.06 11.36 -26.84
N ARG A 52 9.90 10.03 -26.78
CA ARG A 52 10.06 9.22 -25.56
C ARG A 52 11.50 9.25 -25.04
N ARG A 53 12.51 9.20 -25.93
CA ARG A 53 13.92 9.26 -25.52
C ARG A 53 14.26 10.63 -24.91
N LEU A 54 13.81 11.71 -25.53
CA LEU A 54 14.00 13.08 -25.02
C LEU A 54 13.29 13.29 -23.68
N ASP A 55 12.05 12.82 -23.56
CA ASP A 55 11.28 12.92 -22.34
C ASP A 55 11.92 12.14 -21.18
N ARG A 56 12.47 10.94 -21.44
CA ARG A 56 13.24 10.19 -20.45
C ARG A 56 14.49 10.94 -19.97
N ARG A 57 15.24 11.54 -20.90
CA ARG A 57 16.42 12.37 -20.54
C ARG A 57 16.02 13.58 -19.72
N TRP A 58 14.97 14.29 -20.12
CA TRP A 58 14.44 15.44 -19.38
C TRP A 58 13.94 15.04 -17.98
N THR A 59 13.22 13.94 -17.89
CA THR A 59 12.76 13.39 -16.62
C THR A 59 13.94 13.07 -15.69
N HIS A 60 15.00 12.45 -16.22
CA HIS A 60 16.22 12.19 -15.46
C HIS A 60 16.88 13.49 -14.97
N VAL A 61 17.08 14.45 -15.86
CA VAL A 61 17.65 15.77 -15.51
C VAL A 61 16.79 16.45 -14.43
N HIS A 62 15.48 16.44 -14.58
CA HIS A 62 14.58 17.02 -13.59
C HIS A 62 14.74 16.32 -12.23
N ASN A 63 14.69 14.99 -12.19
CA ASN A 63 14.73 14.25 -10.93
C ASN A 63 16.07 14.36 -10.20
N VAL A 64 17.18 14.47 -10.95
CA VAL A 64 18.54 14.51 -10.40
C VAL A 64 19.03 15.94 -10.12
N HIS A 65 18.71 16.89 -11.00
CA HIS A 65 19.29 18.23 -10.93
C HIS A 65 18.31 19.33 -10.52
N LEU A 66 17.02 19.22 -10.87
CA LEU A 66 16.03 20.26 -10.62
C LEU A 66 15.16 19.97 -9.40
N ASN A 67 15.05 18.72 -8.93
CA ASN A 67 14.19 18.31 -7.81
C ASN A 67 14.80 18.64 -6.44
N ARG A 68 15.44 19.81 -6.28
CA ARG A 68 15.96 20.31 -5.00
C ARG A 68 16.80 19.28 -4.21
N ILE A 69 17.55 18.41 -4.89
CA ILE A 69 18.50 17.47 -4.26
C ILE A 69 19.72 18.25 -3.77
N ARG A 70 19.57 18.95 -2.65
CA ARG A 70 20.58 19.84 -2.04
C ARG A 70 20.40 19.92 -0.52
N PRO A 71 21.43 20.35 0.21
CA PRO A 71 21.34 20.56 1.68
C PRO A 71 20.16 21.45 2.08
N PRO A 72 19.68 21.32 3.34
CA PRO A 72 20.21 20.42 4.37
C PRO A 72 19.84 18.95 4.08
N TRP A 73 20.85 18.06 4.24
CA TRP A 73 20.64 16.63 4.02
C TRP A 73 19.82 16.01 5.15
N PRO A 74 18.92 15.05 4.85
CA PRO A 74 18.21 14.30 5.88
C PRO A 74 19.14 13.25 6.51
N ASP A 75 18.73 12.70 7.64
CA ASP A 75 19.38 11.54 8.24
C ASP A 75 19.05 10.25 7.48
N LEU A 76 17.83 10.18 6.92
CA LEU A 76 17.25 9.02 6.27
C LEU A 76 16.56 9.42 4.96
N ALA A 77 16.70 8.61 3.92
CA ALA A 77 15.87 8.68 2.72
C ALA A 77 15.15 7.36 2.49
N ILE A 78 13.82 7.36 2.55
CA ILE A 78 12.98 6.21 2.20
C ILE A 78 12.44 6.41 0.80
N SER A 79 12.66 5.45 -0.09
CA SER A 79 12.25 5.51 -1.48
C SER A 79 11.42 4.30 -1.90
N CYS A 80 10.54 4.50 -2.86
CA CYS A 80 9.74 3.44 -3.45
C CYS A 80 9.52 3.70 -4.94
N GLY A 81 9.74 2.66 -5.74
CA GLY A 81 9.54 2.68 -7.19
C GLY A 81 10.77 3.18 -7.98
N ARG A 82 10.91 2.62 -9.16
CA ARG A 82 12.06 2.80 -10.05
C ARG A 82 12.44 4.26 -10.36
N GLN A 83 11.46 5.17 -10.43
CA GLN A 83 11.75 6.57 -10.77
C GLN A 83 12.37 7.35 -9.59
N ALA A 84 12.28 6.83 -8.37
CA ALA A 84 12.91 7.44 -7.20
C ALA A 84 14.43 7.18 -7.14
N GLU A 85 14.89 6.06 -7.71
CA GLU A 85 16.27 5.60 -7.62
C GLU A 85 17.31 6.65 -8.07
N PRO A 86 17.19 7.29 -9.25
CA PRO A 86 18.19 8.29 -9.69
C PRO A 86 18.30 9.48 -8.73
N ALA A 87 17.19 9.89 -8.11
CA ALA A 87 17.20 11.01 -7.17
C ALA A 87 17.91 10.63 -5.86
N VAL A 88 17.66 9.42 -5.34
CA VAL A 88 18.35 8.90 -4.15
C VAL A 88 19.84 8.73 -4.42
N MET A 89 20.23 8.15 -5.58
CA MET A 89 21.63 8.04 -6.01
C MET A 89 22.35 9.39 -6.05
N ALA A 90 21.66 10.42 -6.56
CA ALA A 90 22.21 11.78 -6.61
C ALA A 90 22.36 12.38 -5.21
N ALA A 91 21.39 12.15 -4.32
CA ALA A 91 21.44 12.59 -2.92
C ALA A 91 22.61 11.94 -2.17
N THR A 92 22.75 10.61 -2.25
CA THR A 92 23.84 9.85 -1.62
C THR A 92 25.21 10.36 -2.05
N ARG A 93 25.40 10.53 -3.37
CA ARG A 93 26.67 11.02 -3.91
C ARG A 93 26.99 12.46 -3.46
N ARG A 94 26.00 13.37 -3.50
CA ARG A 94 26.19 14.79 -3.13
C ARG A 94 26.36 15.00 -1.64
N SER A 95 25.73 14.17 -0.83
CA SER A 95 25.89 14.16 0.63
C SER A 95 27.16 13.44 1.10
N ARG A 96 27.96 12.90 0.15
CA ARG A 96 29.15 12.05 0.43
C ARG A 96 28.81 10.87 1.33
N GLY A 97 27.65 10.25 1.09
CA GLY A 97 27.19 9.09 1.85
C GLY A 97 26.66 9.39 3.27
N SER A 98 26.41 10.67 3.62
CA SER A 98 25.89 10.99 4.97
C SER A 98 24.42 10.63 5.19
N ILE A 99 23.67 10.26 4.15
CA ILE A 99 22.26 9.87 4.20
C ILE A 99 22.17 8.35 4.31
N PHE A 100 21.46 7.82 5.28
CA PHE A 100 21.07 6.40 5.29
C PHE A 100 19.92 6.18 4.32
N THR A 101 20.05 5.23 3.41
CA THR A 101 19.12 5.04 2.29
C THR A 101 18.37 3.72 2.39
N VAL A 102 17.03 3.80 2.30
CA VAL A 102 16.13 2.65 2.32
C VAL A 102 15.30 2.62 1.04
N HIS A 103 15.24 1.46 0.38
CA HIS A 103 14.38 1.25 -0.77
C HIS A 103 13.32 0.18 -0.49
N LEU A 104 12.07 0.50 -0.80
CA LEU A 104 10.96 -0.44 -0.72
C LEU A 104 10.68 -0.99 -2.12
N GLN A 105 10.70 -2.29 -2.29
CA GLN A 105 10.62 -3.11 -3.52
C GLN A 105 12.03 -3.46 -4.08
N ILE A 106 12.04 -4.24 -5.18
CA ILE A 106 13.29 -4.61 -5.86
C ILE A 106 13.81 -3.40 -6.64
N PRO A 107 15.03 -2.90 -6.34
CA PRO A 107 15.62 -1.81 -7.09
C PRO A 107 16.09 -2.27 -8.47
N THR A 108 15.99 -1.37 -9.47
CA THR A 108 16.48 -1.65 -10.84
C THR A 108 17.97 -1.33 -11.03
N VAL A 109 18.55 -0.57 -10.12
CA VAL A 109 19.98 -0.16 -10.15
C VAL A 109 20.90 -1.09 -9.35
N GLY A 110 20.35 -2.12 -8.70
CA GLY A 110 21.08 -3.03 -7.81
C GLY A 110 20.92 -2.68 -6.34
N PHE A 111 20.98 -3.72 -5.49
CA PHE A 111 20.81 -3.58 -4.05
C PHE A 111 21.98 -2.84 -3.39
N ASP A 112 23.18 -3.00 -3.88
CA ASP A 112 24.43 -2.37 -3.43
C ASP A 112 24.40 -0.84 -3.47
N ARG A 113 23.35 -0.26 -4.03
CA ARG A 113 23.13 1.19 -4.13
C ARG A 113 22.33 1.76 -2.95
N PHE A 114 21.87 0.92 -2.06
CA PHE A 114 21.08 1.31 -0.90
C PHE A 114 21.69 0.65 0.36
N ASP A 115 21.56 1.32 1.50
CA ASP A 115 22.00 0.75 2.77
C ASP A 115 21.07 -0.37 3.24
N LEU A 116 19.79 -0.33 2.82
CA LEU A 116 18.79 -1.33 3.15
C LEU A 116 17.67 -1.38 2.12
N CYS A 117 17.28 -2.58 1.72
CA CYS A 117 16.16 -2.82 0.83
C CYS A 117 15.14 -3.75 1.48
N PHE A 118 13.84 -3.44 1.31
CA PHE A 118 12.76 -4.34 1.69
C PHE A 118 12.03 -4.83 0.45
N VAL A 119 11.99 -6.15 0.27
CA VAL A 119 11.37 -6.82 -0.88
C VAL A 119 10.14 -7.59 -0.41
N GLY A 120 9.03 -7.43 -1.12
CA GLY A 120 7.81 -8.19 -0.83
C GLY A 120 8.06 -9.71 -0.90
N ARG A 121 7.60 -10.48 0.09
CA ARG A 121 7.73 -11.94 0.12
C ARG A 121 7.19 -12.59 -1.16
N HIS A 122 6.18 -12.01 -1.76
CA HIS A 122 5.61 -12.43 -3.05
C HIS A 122 6.50 -12.14 -4.27
N ASP A 123 7.54 -11.29 -4.12
CA ASP A 123 8.58 -11.01 -5.11
C ASP A 123 9.94 -11.59 -4.69
N TRP A 124 9.99 -12.32 -3.56
CA TRP A 124 11.23 -12.90 -3.03
C TRP A 124 11.81 -13.93 -3.99
N ARG A 125 13.14 -13.99 -4.04
CA ARG A 125 13.89 -14.94 -4.87
C ARG A 125 15.05 -15.53 -4.06
N PRO A 126 15.46 -16.78 -4.33
CA PRO A 126 16.56 -17.42 -3.62
C PRO A 126 17.88 -16.65 -3.63
N GLU A 127 18.12 -15.84 -4.68
CA GLU A 127 19.32 -15.00 -4.79
C GLU A 127 19.41 -13.89 -3.74
N PHE A 128 18.34 -13.64 -2.99
CA PHE A 128 18.32 -12.67 -1.89
C PHE A 128 18.63 -13.29 -0.53
N ASP A 129 18.66 -14.62 -0.45
CA ASP A 129 18.92 -15.34 0.78
C ASP A 129 20.34 -15.06 1.30
N GLY A 130 20.47 -14.88 2.62
CA GLY A 130 21.74 -14.60 3.28
C GLY A 130 22.29 -13.19 3.12
N ARG A 131 21.55 -12.27 2.47
CA ARG A 131 21.92 -10.85 2.39
C ARG A 131 21.46 -10.10 3.63
N ASP A 132 22.38 -9.34 4.25
CA ASP A 132 22.06 -8.50 5.41
C ASP A 132 21.42 -7.16 5.05
N ASP A 133 21.57 -6.73 3.79
CA ASP A 133 21.07 -5.46 3.25
C ASP A 133 19.72 -5.62 2.50
N VAL A 134 19.20 -6.85 2.35
CA VAL A 134 17.92 -7.15 1.68
C VAL A 134 17.05 -7.99 2.61
N LEU A 135 15.92 -7.45 3.00
CA LEU A 135 15.02 -8.09 3.96
C LEU A 135 13.62 -8.29 3.38
N PRO A 136 12.94 -9.40 3.72
CA PRO A 136 11.58 -9.62 3.27
C PRO A 136 10.59 -8.70 3.99
N MET A 137 9.52 -8.30 3.27
CA MET A 137 8.35 -7.64 3.84
C MET A 137 7.06 -8.32 3.41
N VAL A 138 6.06 -8.32 4.28
CA VAL A 138 4.72 -8.82 3.99
C VAL A 138 3.96 -7.79 3.14
N GLY A 139 3.61 -8.18 1.92
CA GLY A 139 2.82 -7.33 1.02
C GLY A 139 3.44 -5.96 0.78
N ALA A 140 2.79 -4.92 1.30
CA ALA A 140 3.19 -3.52 1.16
C ALA A 140 2.95 -2.76 2.48
N PRO A 141 3.94 -2.08 3.07
CA PRO A 141 3.71 -1.23 4.23
C PRO A 141 2.78 -0.07 3.89
N HIS A 142 2.07 0.44 4.89
CA HIS A 142 1.06 1.49 4.72
C HIS A 142 0.85 2.26 6.03
N ARG A 143 -0.06 3.24 6.01
CA ARG A 143 -0.35 4.11 7.14
C ARG A 143 -1.45 3.60 8.08
N VAL A 144 -2.23 2.61 7.64
CA VAL A 144 -3.36 2.12 8.44
C VAL A 144 -2.84 1.40 9.68
N ASP A 145 -3.26 1.88 10.82
CA ASP A 145 -3.00 1.28 12.13
C ASP A 145 -4.20 1.52 13.06
N ALA A 146 -4.14 0.97 14.26
CA ALA A 146 -5.21 1.09 15.24
C ALA A 146 -5.55 2.54 15.60
N ALA A 147 -4.56 3.44 15.65
CA ALA A 147 -4.77 4.84 15.97
C ALA A 147 -5.51 5.58 14.84
N LEU A 148 -5.10 5.36 13.59
CA LEU A 148 -5.79 5.93 12.43
C LEU A 148 -7.24 5.45 12.36
N VAL A 149 -7.47 4.16 12.51
CA VAL A 149 -8.82 3.55 12.52
C VAL A 149 -9.68 4.13 13.64
N ALA A 150 -9.15 4.19 14.87
CA ALA A 150 -9.85 4.77 16.01
C ALA A 150 -10.21 6.26 15.79
N GLY A 151 -9.32 7.02 15.15
CA GLY A 151 -9.54 8.43 14.82
C GLY A 151 -10.72 8.67 13.86
N HIS A 152 -11.04 7.68 13.01
CA HIS A 152 -12.17 7.77 12.09
C HIS A 152 -13.49 7.21 12.64
N ARG A 153 -13.50 6.51 13.79
CA ARG A 153 -14.68 5.81 14.31
C ARG A 153 -15.85 6.73 14.58
N ALA A 154 -15.65 7.86 15.26
CA ALA A 154 -16.75 8.77 15.62
C ALA A 154 -17.45 9.34 14.36
N ALA A 155 -16.69 9.79 13.37
CA ALA A 155 -17.25 10.29 12.10
C ALA A 155 -17.92 9.16 11.29
N ALA A 156 -17.41 7.95 11.37
CA ALA A 156 -17.98 6.78 10.74
C ALA A 156 -19.33 6.39 11.37
N GLU A 157 -19.42 6.36 12.71
CA GLU A 157 -20.67 6.09 13.42
C GLU A 157 -21.72 7.18 13.18
N GLN A 158 -21.32 8.46 13.14
CA GLN A 158 -22.23 9.54 12.80
C GLN A 158 -22.84 9.37 11.41
N ARG A 159 -22.03 8.92 10.44
CA ARG A 159 -22.45 8.85 9.03
C ARG A 159 -23.15 7.53 8.68
N PHE A 160 -22.72 6.43 9.23
CA PHE A 160 -23.14 5.08 8.84
C PHE A 160 -23.71 4.25 10.00
N GLY A 161 -23.71 4.78 11.23
CA GLY A 161 -24.16 4.07 12.42
C GLY A 161 -25.64 3.68 12.39
N ALA A 162 -26.45 4.39 11.60
CA ALA A 162 -27.88 4.06 11.42
C ALA A 162 -28.11 2.83 10.52
N LEU A 163 -27.12 2.35 9.79
CA LEU A 163 -27.25 1.12 9.01
C LEU A 163 -27.46 -0.09 9.93
N PRO A 164 -28.51 -0.91 9.69
CA PRO A 164 -28.89 -1.98 10.60
C PRO A 164 -27.96 -3.19 10.51
N GLY A 165 -27.81 -3.93 11.63
CA GLY A 165 -27.07 -5.19 11.71
C GLY A 165 -25.55 -5.01 11.66
N ARG A 166 -24.85 -6.10 11.30
CA ARG A 166 -23.38 -6.10 11.10
C ARG A 166 -23.01 -5.41 9.80
N ARG A 167 -21.84 -4.80 9.76
CA ARG A 167 -21.38 -4.00 8.61
C ARG A 167 -20.21 -4.69 7.92
N ALA A 168 -20.29 -4.89 6.62
CA ALA A 168 -19.19 -5.36 5.79
C ALA A 168 -18.67 -4.23 4.91
N ALA A 169 -17.39 -3.88 5.06
CA ALA A 169 -16.70 -2.99 4.14
C ALA A 169 -16.32 -3.76 2.87
N VAL A 170 -16.73 -3.28 1.70
CA VAL A 170 -16.45 -3.94 0.40
C VAL A 170 -15.56 -3.03 -0.43
N MET A 171 -14.32 -3.46 -0.65
CA MET A 171 -13.28 -2.70 -1.32
C MET A 171 -12.97 -3.30 -2.68
N ILE A 172 -13.41 -2.63 -3.74
CA ILE A 172 -13.30 -3.11 -5.11
C ILE A 172 -12.14 -2.40 -5.82
N GLY A 173 -11.16 -3.18 -6.23
CA GLY A 173 -10.02 -2.73 -7.00
C GLY A 173 -10.34 -2.42 -8.46
N GLY A 174 -9.44 -2.75 -9.34
CA GLY A 174 -9.61 -2.54 -10.78
C GLY A 174 -8.66 -3.43 -11.59
N PRO A 175 -8.90 -3.56 -12.88
CA PRO A 175 -8.13 -4.47 -13.73
C PRO A 175 -6.62 -4.19 -13.65
N ASN A 176 -5.86 -5.26 -13.73
CA ASN A 176 -4.40 -5.22 -13.79
C ASN A 176 -3.90 -6.35 -14.73
N PRO A 177 -2.57 -6.54 -14.92
CA PRO A 177 -2.08 -7.61 -15.77
C PRO A 177 -2.41 -9.03 -15.30
N GLY A 178 -2.73 -9.25 -14.03
CA GLY A 178 -3.09 -10.57 -13.48
C GLY A 178 -4.59 -10.81 -13.36
N TYR A 179 -5.42 -9.75 -13.38
CA TYR A 179 -6.86 -9.88 -13.16
C TYR A 179 -7.71 -9.03 -14.10
N ALA A 180 -8.90 -9.56 -14.42
CA ALA A 180 -9.97 -8.87 -15.14
C ALA A 180 -11.23 -8.78 -14.29
N PHE A 181 -12.12 -7.89 -14.70
CA PHE A 181 -13.46 -7.71 -14.17
C PHE A 181 -14.45 -7.93 -15.34
N SER A 182 -14.80 -9.18 -15.62
CA SER A 182 -15.82 -9.46 -16.62
C SER A 182 -17.22 -9.06 -16.11
N PRO A 183 -18.16 -8.78 -17.00
CA PRO A 183 -19.56 -8.54 -16.61
C PRO A 183 -20.13 -9.68 -15.75
N ASP A 184 -19.87 -10.93 -16.12
CA ASP A 184 -20.35 -12.11 -15.39
C ASP A 184 -19.77 -12.20 -13.99
N ARG A 185 -18.46 -11.85 -13.84
CA ARG A 185 -17.82 -11.80 -12.54
C ARG A 185 -18.43 -10.71 -11.63
N ILE A 186 -18.74 -9.55 -12.21
CA ILE A 186 -19.41 -8.47 -11.47
C ILE A 186 -20.82 -8.89 -11.06
N ASP A 187 -21.58 -9.53 -11.95
CA ASP A 187 -22.94 -10.00 -11.66
C ASP A 187 -22.94 -11.10 -10.57
N ALA A 188 -21.99 -12.03 -10.63
CA ALA A 188 -21.79 -13.01 -9.56
C ALA A 188 -21.44 -12.38 -8.22
N LEU A 189 -20.55 -11.38 -8.21
CA LEU A 189 -20.22 -10.63 -6.99
C LEU A 189 -21.45 -9.90 -6.44
N VAL A 190 -22.21 -9.22 -7.28
CA VAL A 190 -23.46 -8.53 -6.88
C VAL A 190 -24.44 -9.52 -6.25
N ALA A 191 -24.61 -10.71 -6.85
CA ALA A 191 -25.50 -11.74 -6.31
C ALA A 191 -25.04 -12.20 -4.90
N GLN A 192 -23.75 -12.45 -4.71
CA GLN A 192 -23.19 -12.80 -3.39
C GLN A 192 -23.37 -11.69 -2.35
N LEU A 193 -23.12 -10.42 -2.73
CA LEU A 193 -23.30 -9.30 -1.84
C LEU A 193 -24.76 -9.06 -1.44
N ARG A 194 -25.70 -9.29 -2.37
CA ARG A 194 -27.15 -9.31 -2.07
C ARG A 194 -27.51 -10.42 -1.12
N GLY A 195 -26.87 -11.60 -1.24
CA GLY A 195 -27.01 -12.69 -0.29
C GLY A 195 -26.66 -12.25 1.14
N LEU A 196 -25.53 -11.55 1.30
CA LEU A 196 -25.16 -11.00 2.61
C LEU A 196 -26.18 -9.98 3.15
N GLN A 197 -26.75 -9.12 2.29
CA GLN A 197 -27.82 -8.20 2.71
C GLN A 197 -29.07 -8.96 3.18
N ALA A 198 -29.44 -10.05 2.50
CA ALA A 198 -30.56 -10.91 2.91
C ALA A 198 -30.29 -11.63 4.25
N GLU A 199 -29.03 -11.93 4.56
CA GLU A 199 -28.58 -12.47 5.84
C GLU A 199 -28.47 -11.41 6.96
N GLY A 200 -28.80 -10.14 6.67
CA GLY A 200 -28.83 -9.07 7.64
C GLY A 200 -27.56 -8.22 7.71
N TRP A 201 -26.58 -8.37 6.81
CA TRP A 201 -25.44 -7.50 6.71
C TRP A 201 -25.79 -6.16 6.07
N SER A 202 -25.17 -5.10 6.53
CA SER A 202 -25.12 -3.81 5.82
C SER A 202 -23.80 -3.64 5.11
N LEU A 203 -23.83 -3.18 3.88
CA LEU A 203 -22.65 -3.09 3.01
C LEU A 203 -22.17 -1.64 2.87
N LEU A 204 -20.88 -1.42 3.07
CA LEU A 204 -20.18 -0.17 2.86
C LEU A 204 -19.22 -0.34 1.67
N VAL A 205 -19.66 0.07 0.48
CA VAL A 205 -18.97 -0.25 -0.78
C VAL A 205 -18.17 0.93 -1.30
N THR A 206 -16.90 0.71 -1.62
CA THR A 206 -16.06 1.68 -2.31
C THR A 206 -15.33 1.03 -3.48
N THR A 207 -15.09 1.82 -4.54
CA THR A 207 -14.35 1.39 -5.71
C THR A 207 -13.04 2.18 -5.84
N SER A 208 -12.00 1.53 -6.36
CA SER A 208 -10.72 2.18 -6.61
C SER A 208 -10.77 3.11 -7.82
N ARG A 209 -9.77 3.99 -7.95
CA ARG A 209 -9.60 4.84 -9.14
C ARG A 209 -9.34 4.05 -10.42
N ARG A 210 -8.93 2.79 -10.31
CA ARG A 210 -8.67 1.87 -11.43
C ARG A 210 -9.90 1.07 -11.85
N SER A 211 -10.97 1.07 -11.05
CA SER A 211 -12.19 0.34 -11.36
C SER A 211 -12.82 0.88 -12.63
N ASP A 212 -13.34 -0.02 -13.46
CA ASP A 212 -14.04 0.35 -14.69
C ASP A 212 -15.23 1.26 -14.36
N PRO A 213 -15.44 2.34 -15.12
CA PRO A 213 -16.57 3.25 -14.90
C PRO A 213 -17.95 2.57 -14.90
N SER A 214 -18.12 1.46 -15.60
CA SER A 214 -19.38 0.70 -15.66
C SER A 214 -19.71 -0.07 -14.38
N VAL A 215 -18.70 -0.36 -13.54
CA VAL A 215 -18.88 -1.16 -12.32
C VAL A 215 -19.68 -0.38 -11.26
N LEU A 216 -19.37 0.90 -11.06
CA LEU A 216 -20.00 1.71 -10.01
C LEU A 216 -21.51 1.84 -10.16
N PRO A 217 -22.08 2.19 -11.33
CA PRO A 217 -23.53 2.25 -11.51
C PRO A 217 -24.24 0.91 -11.23
N ARG A 218 -23.64 -0.20 -11.60
CA ARG A 218 -24.18 -1.55 -11.32
C ARG A 218 -24.26 -1.83 -9.84
N LEU A 219 -23.17 -1.50 -9.08
CA LEU A 219 -23.15 -1.65 -7.63
C LEU A 219 -24.18 -0.74 -6.95
N GLN A 220 -24.29 0.51 -7.38
CA GLN A 220 -25.26 1.46 -6.84
C GLN A 220 -26.70 0.97 -7.05
N GLN A 221 -27.03 0.58 -8.27
CA GLN A 221 -28.36 0.06 -8.59
C GLN A 221 -28.72 -1.20 -7.79
N ALA A 222 -27.73 -2.06 -7.58
CA ALA A 222 -27.98 -3.37 -6.96
C ALA A 222 -27.94 -3.36 -5.43
N LEU A 223 -27.11 -2.52 -4.81
CA LEU A 223 -26.74 -2.65 -3.39
C LEU A 223 -27.12 -1.42 -2.56
N ALA A 224 -27.37 -0.23 -3.16
CA ALA A 224 -27.74 0.95 -2.40
C ALA A 224 -29.17 0.84 -1.83
N GLY A 225 -29.37 1.31 -0.61
CA GLY A 225 -30.65 1.27 0.09
C GLY A 225 -30.48 1.13 1.60
N ASP A 226 -31.49 0.62 2.29
CA ASP A 226 -31.54 0.53 3.77
C ASP A 226 -30.37 -0.25 4.38
N ARG A 227 -29.80 -1.19 3.63
CA ARG A 227 -28.66 -2.04 4.01
C ARG A 227 -27.46 -1.86 3.12
N GLY A 228 -27.30 -0.70 2.46
CA GLY A 228 -26.17 -0.50 1.57
C GLY A 228 -25.86 0.94 1.27
N PHE A 229 -24.61 1.33 1.50
CA PHE A 229 -24.06 2.59 1.06
C PHE A 229 -22.97 2.34 0.05
N VAL A 230 -23.13 2.81 -1.17
CA VAL A 230 -22.14 2.72 -2.25
C VAL A 230 -21.61 4.12 -2.53
N TRP A 231 -20.32 4.36 -2.24
CA TRP A 231 -19.69 5.65 -2.47
C TRP A 231 -19.68 5.98 -3.97
N ASP A 232 -20.23 7.13 -4.33
CA ASP A 232 -20.43 7.60 -5.69
C ASP A 232 -19.23 8.30 -6.32
N ARG A 233 -18.09 8.31 -5.61
CA ARG A 233 -16.84 9.02 -5.94
C ARG A 233 -16.93 10.54 -5.83
N THR A 234 -17.99 11.07 -5.23
CA THR A 234 -18.09 12.49 -4.90
C THR A 234 -17.63 12.76 -3.47
N GLY A 235 -17.05 13.92 -3.25
CA GLY A 235 -16.53 14.28 -1.94
C GLY A 235 -15.36 13.41 -1.47
N GLU A 236 -15.15 13.38 -0.16
CA GLU A 236 -14.10 12.58 0.46
C GLU A 236 -14.44 11.09 0.42
N ASN A 237 -13.45 10.25 0.02
CA ASN A 237 -13.61 8.81 0.05
C ASN A 237 -13.69 8.30 1.49
N PRO A 238 -14.78 7.67 1.91
CA PRO A 238 -14.98 7.19 3.27
C PRO A 238 -14.22 5.91 3.61
N TYR A 239 -13.18 5.57 2.87
CA TYR A 239 -12.39 4.35 2.97
C TYR A 239 -11.97 4.02 4.42
N PHE A 240 -11.37 4.99 5.14
CA PHE A 240 -10.94 4.77 6.52
C PHE A 240 -12.11 4.72 7.50
N GLN A 241 -13.21 5.41 7.20
CA GLN A 241 -14.44 5.32 7.97
C GLN A 241 -15.04 3.91 7.87
N TYR A 242 -14.99 3.29 6.67
CA TYR A 242 -15.45 1.91 6.50
C TYR A 242 -14.60 0.93 7.31
N LEU A 243 -13.27 1.04 7.24
CA LEU A 243 -12.37 0.23 8.05
C LEU A 243 -12.61 0.39 9.56
N ALA A 244 -13.03 1.59 9.99
CA ALA A 244 -13.21 1.91 11.40
C ALA A 244 -14.46 1.27 12.06
N ILE A 245 -15.50 0.95 11.25
CA ILE A 245 -16.78 0.43 11.78
C ILE A 245 -17.19 -0.92 11.20
N ALA A 246 -16.42 -1.48 10.30
CA ALA A 246 -16.72 -2.77 9.71
C ALA A 246 -16.52 -3.92 10.71
N ASP A 247 -17.43 -4.88 10.67
CA ASP A 247 -17.33 -6.16 11.38
C ASP A 247 -16.64 -7.24 10.50
N ALA A 248 -16.56 -6.98 9.18
CA ALA A 248 -15.79 -7.75 8.21
C ALA A 248 -15.35 -6.87 7.05
N VAL A 249 -14.23 -7.20 6.42
CA VAL A 249 -13.71 -6.47 5.25
C VAL A 249 -13.58 -7.43 4.08
N LEU A 250 -14.20 -7.11 2.95
CA LEU A 250 -14.11 -7.85 1.70
C LEU A 250 -13.26 -7.05 0.71
N VAL A 251 -12.20 -7.65 0.20
CA VAL A 251 -11.25 -6.98 -0.71
C VAL A 251 -11.05 -7.83 -1.96
N THR A 252 -11.12 -7.23 -3.14
CA THR A 252 -10.82 -7.95 -4.39
C THR A 252 -9.33 -8.32 -4.48
N VAL A 253 -9.02 -9.52 -4.95
CA VAL A 253 -7.66 -10.12 -4.99
C VAL A 253 -6.63 -9.35 -5.81
N ASP A 254 -7.03 -8.35 -6.59
CA ASP A 254 -6.14 -7.52 -7.40
C ASP A 254 -5.33 -6.49 -6.61
N SER A 255 -5.60 -6.32 -5.32
CA SER A 255 -5.02 -5.24 -4.53
C SER A 255 -4.25 -5.70 -3.29
N ILE A 256 -2.93 -5.85 -3.41
CA ILE A 256 -2.03 -6.12 -2.30
C ILE A 256 -2.16 -5.05 -1.20
N THR A 257 -2.16 -3.78 -1.56
CA THR A 257 -2.19 -2.68 -0.58
C THR A 257 -3.48 -2.67 0.23
N MET A 258 -4.66 -2.74 -0.42
CA MET A 258 -5.94 -2.74 0.32
C MET A 258 -6.09 -3.98 1.22
N THR A 259 -5.57 -5.14 0.79
CA THR A 259 -5.56 -6.35 1.61
C THR A 259 -4.68 -6.17 2.86
N CYS A 260 -3.48 -5.58 2.71
CA CYS A 260 -2.60 -5.28 3.85
C CYS A 260 -3.23 -4.25 4.80
N GLU A 261 -3.83 -3.18 4.25
CA GLU A 261 -4.52 -2.15 5.03
C GLU A 261 -5.70 -2.74 5.83
N ALA A 262 -6.50 -3.61 5.21
CA ALA A 262 -7.57 -4.33 5.90
C ALA A 262 -7.03 -5.25 7.00
N ALA A 263 -5.98 -6.03 6.71
CA ALA A 263 -5.36 -6.95 7.65
C ALA A 263 -4.73 -6.25 8.88
N SER A 264 -4.45 -4.95 8.80
CA SER A 264 -3.93 -4.18 9.94
C SER A 264 -5.00 -3.73 10.93
N THR A 265 -6.28 -3.91 10.59
CA THR A 265 -7.39 -3.54 11.48
C THR A 265 -7.68 -4.60 12.54
N GLY A 266 -7.30 -5.86 12.31
CA GLY A 266 -7.72 -7.01 13.12
C GLY A 266 -9.14 -7.49 12.82
N THR A 267 -9.87 -6.79 11.94
CA THR A 267 -11.20 -7.19 11.47
C THR A 267 -11.07 -8.33 10.46
N PRO A 268 -11.91 -9.39 10.49
CA PRO A 268 -11.86 -10.49 9.51
C PRO A 268 -11.84 -9.99 8.06
N VAL A 269 -10.86 -10.46 7.27
CA VAL A 269 -10.65 -10.04 5.88
C VAL A 269 -10.91 -11.18 4.93
N PHE A 270 -11.74 -10.94 3.92
CA PHE A 270 -12.09 -11.92 2.90
C PHE A 270 -11.65 -11.44 1.52
N SER A 271 -10.96 -12.33 0.79
CA SER A 271 -10.46 -12.08 -0.56
C SER A 271 -11.52 -12.42 -1.60
N ILE A 272 -12.06 -11.44 -2.29
CA ILE A 272 -13.05 -11.61 -3.38
C ILE A 272 -12.32 -12.07 -4.65
N PRO A 273 -12.65 -13.25 -5.21
CA PRO A 273 -12.03 -13.76 -6.42
C PRO A 273 -12.42 -12.93 -7.66
N LEU A 274 -11.49 -12.83 -8.61
CA LEU A 274 -11.66 -12.18 -9.91
C LEU A 274 -11.29 -13.14 -11.04
N ASP A 275 -11.53 -12.72 -12.28
CA ASP A 275 -11.11 -13.49 -13.44
C ASP A 275 -9.60 -13.38 -13.63
N GLU A 276 -8.93 -14.52 -13.70
CA GLU A 276 -7.49 -14.61 -13.80
C GLU A 276 -6.99 -14.45 -15.23
N LYS A 277 -5.87 -13.74 -15.39
CA LYS A 277 -5.11 -13.64 -16.62
C LYS A 277 -3.77 -14.36 -16.41
N PRO A 278 -3.59 -15.55 -16.98
CA PRO A 278 -2.35 -16.32 -16.79
C PRO A 278 -1.10 -15.54 -17.15
N GLY A 279 -0.04 -15.69 -16.33
CA GLY A 279 1.26 -15.06 -16.54
C GLY A 279 1.99 -14.74 -15.24
N PRO A 280 3.24 -14.29 -15.32
CA PRO A 280 4.10 -14.06 -14.14
C PRO A 280 3.54 -13.02 -13.16
N TYR A 281 2.67 -12.13 -13.64
CA TYR A 281 2.02 -11.15 -12.78
C TYR A 281 0.96 -11.79 -11.89
N LEU A 282 0.20 -12.76 -12.41
CA LEU A 282 -0.76 -13.53 -11.63
C LEU A 282 -0.09 -14.38 -10.57
N GLU A 283 1.02 -15.05 -10.91
CA GLU A 283 1.80 -15.88 -9.96
C GLU A 283 2.26 -15.08 -8.74
N LYS A 284 2.64 -13.82 -8.93
CA LYS A 284 2.97 -12.91 -7.84
C LYS A 284 1.79 -12.71 -6.88
N PHE A 285 0.59 -12.55 -7.40
CA PHE A 285 -0.62 -12.39 -6.56
C PHE A 285 -0.98 -13.70 -5.87
N HIS A 286 -0.85 -14.83 -6.53
CA HIS A 286 -1.06 -16.16 -5.92
C HIS A 286 -0.12 -16.35 -4.72
N ARG A 287 1.19 -16.10 -4.87
CA ARG A 287 2.14 -16.15 -3.75
C ARG A 287 1.77 -15.22 -2.61
N PHE A 288 1.30 -13.99 -2.94
CA PHE A 288 0.86 -13.05 -1.92
C PHE A 288 -0.36 -13.57 -1.16
N HIS A 289 -1.41 -14.01 -1.86
CA HIS A 289 -2.62 -14.50 -1.21
C HIS A 289 -2.39 -15.80 -0.46
N GLN A 290 -1.57 -16.70 -0.97
CA GLN A 290 -1.17 -17.90 -0.26
C GLN A 290 -0.44 -17.56 1.04
N ASP A 291 0.51 -16.62 1.02
CA ASP A 291 1.20 -16.16 2.22
C ASP A 291 0.23 -15.58 3.27
N MET A 292 -0.71 -14.75 2.83
CA MET A 292 -1.73 -14.13 3.70
C MET A 292 -2.71 -15.15 4.30
N GLN A 293 -3.08 -16.19 3.55
CA GLN A 293 -4.07 -17.20 3.96
C GLN A 293 -3.45 -18.35 4.75
N GLU A 294 -2.38 -18.96 4.21
CA GLU A 294 -1.82 -20.20 4.73
C GLU A 294 -0.70 -19.95 5.75
N THR A 295 0.20 -18.99 5.48
CA THR A 295 1.34 -18.73 6.35
C THR A 295 0.96 -17.84 7.54
N LEU A 296 0.20 -16.77 7.26
CA LEU A 296 -0.12 -15.75 8.25
C LEU A 296 -1.53 -15.91 8.84
N GLY A 297 -2.44 -16.59 8.14
CA GLY A 297 -3.83 -16.82 8.60
C GLY A 297 -4.66 -15.54 8.71
N VAL A 298 -4.27 -14.45 8.05
CA VAL A 298 -4.90 -13.12 8.19
C VAL A 298 -5.99 -12.83 7.18
N THR A 299 -6.13 -13.67 6.13
CA THR A 299 -7.24 -13.54 5.18
C THR A 299 -7.87 -14.91 4.90
N ARG A 300 -9.12 -14.91 4.42
CA ARG A 300 -9.80 -16.10 3.93
C ARG A 300 -10.41 -15.83 2.54
N PRO A 301 -10.57 -16.84 1.68
CA PRO A 301 -11.31 -16.69 0.43
C PRO A 301 -12.78 -16.32 0.71
N PHE A 302 -13.35 -15.40 -0.09
CA PHE A 302 -14.76 -15.09 -0.04
C PHE A 302 -15.55 -16.05 -0.93
N ALA A 303 -16.41 -16.85 -0.33
CA ALA A 303 -17.28 -17.82 -1.04
C ALA A 303 -18.77 -17.47 -0.95
N GLY A 304 -19.11 -16.22 -0.60
CA GLY A 304 -20.50 -15.76 -0.49
C GLY A 304 -21.00 -15.65 0.96
N ALA A 305 -20.30 -16.18 1.94
CA ALA A 305 -20.62 -16.10 3.37
C ALA A 305 -19.47 -15.46 4.17
N ILE A 306 -19.80 -14.86 5.31
CA ILE A 306 -18.83 -14.26 6.24
C ILE A 306 -18.83 -15.06 7.54
N GLU A 307 -17.80 -15.85 7.75
CA GLU A 307 -17.57 -16.58 8.99
C GLU A 307 -16.59 -15.83 9.88
N PRO A 308 -16.92 -15.54 11.15
CA PRO A 308 -16.01 -14.84 12.04
C PRO A 308 -14.75 -15.66 12.33
N TYR A 309 -13.62 -15.01 12.39
CA TYR A 309 -12.34 -15.56 12.86
C TYR A 309 -11.49 -14.42 13.45
N ALA A 310 -10.44 -14.78 14.17
CA ALA A 310 -9.53 -13.83 14.79
C ALA A 310 -8.09 -14.08 14.33
N TYR A 311 -7.32 -13.01 14.22
CA TYR A 311 -5.89 -13.04 13.92
C TYR A 311 -5.20 -11.82 14.56
N ALA A 312 -3.88 -11.86 14.67
CA ALA A 312 -3.09 -10.71 15.13
C ALA A 312 -2.98 -9.66 14.00
N PRO A 313 -3.36 -8.38 14.22
CA PRO A 313 -3.24 -7.33 13.20
C PRO A 313 -1.82 -7.23 12.64
N LEU A 314 -1.70 -7.06 11.33
CA LEU A 314 -0.40 -6.83 10.69
C LEU A 314 0.10 -5.40 10.98
N ASP A 315 1.34 -5.27 11.45
CA ASP A 315 2.05 -3.98 11.54
C ASP A 315 3.40 -4.06 10.82
N GLU A 316 3.34 -4.25 9.52
CA GLU A 316 4.55 -4.37 8.71
C GLU A 316 5.34 -3.05 8.64
N ALA A 317 4.65 -1.91 8.64
CA ALA A 317 5.29 -0.60 8.71
C ALA A 317 6.06 -0.41 10.03
N GLY A 318 5.51 -0.86 11.15
CA GLY A 318 6.16 -0.84 12.46
C GLY A 318 7.37 -1.78 12.52
N ARG A 319 7.26 -2.99 11.98
CA ARG A 319 8.37 -3.94 11.90
C ARG A 319 9.53 -3.37 11.08
N ILE A 320 9.25 -2.84 9.89
CA ILE A 320 10.25 -2.18 9.02
C ILE A 320 10.88 -0.99 9.74
N ALA A 321 10.10 -0.16 10.40
CA ALA A 321 10.58 0.99 11.16
C ALA A 321 11.53 0.56 12.30
N GLY A 322 11.23 -0.52 13.00
CA GLY A 322 12.11 -1.10 14.01
C GLY A 322 13.48 -1.45 13.45
N VAL A 323 13.52 -2.21 12.35
CA VAL A 323 14.78 -2.59 11.67
C VAL A 323 15.56 -1.35 11.21
N ILE A 324 14.90 -0.36 10.60
CA ILE A 324 15.57 0.87 10.16
C ILE A 324 16.17 1.63 11.35
N ARG A 325 15.46 1.71 12.48
CA ARG A 325 15.96 2.38 13.70
C ARG A 325 17.25 1.75 14.20
N ASP A 326 17.29 0.43 14.26
CA ASP A 326 18.46 -0.31 14.74
C ASP A 326 19.66 -0.15 13.80
N ARG A 327 19.43 -0.28 12.48
CA ARG A 327 20.47 -0.12 11.45
C ARG A 327 21.01 1.32 11.40
N LEU A 328 20.13 2.33 11.46
CA LEU A 328 20.53 3.74 11.48
C LEU A 328 21.33 4.09 12.74
N ALA A 329 20.96 3.51 13.89
CA ALA A 329 21.72 3.70 15.13
C ALA A 329 23.12 3.04 15.06
N ALA A 330 23.25 1.89 14.41
CA ALA A 330 24.52 1.23 14.17
C ALA A 330 25.42 2.03 13.22
N ASP A 331 24.86 2.52 12.11
CA ASP A 331 25.55 3.36 11.12
C ASP A 331 26.10 4.66 11.76
N ARG A 332 25.30 5.34 12.59
CA ARG A 332 25.74 6.54 13.30
C ARG A 332 26.90 6.28 14.26
N ARG A 333 26.93 5.12 14.93
CA ARG A 333 28.08 4.74 15.81
C ARG A 333 29.36 4.51 15.02
N SER A 334 29.25 3.83 13.86
CA SER A 334 30.42 3.57 13.01
C SER A 334 31.02 4.82 12.36
N ARG A 335 30.20 5.86 12.11
CA ARG A 335 30.66 7.13 11.53
C ARG A 335 31.18 8.12 12.59
N GLY A 336 30.83 7.92 13.87
CA GLY A 336 31.25 8.81 14.99
C GLY A 336 32.50 8.31 15.73
N SER A 337 32.97 7.12 15.41
CA SER A 337 34.25 6.56 15.83
C SER A 337 35.33 6.75 14.76
#